data_4a59687b10643e6d003080732a24f4e0
#
_entry.id   4a59687b10643e6d003080732a24f4e0
#
_cell.length_a   1.000
_cell.length_b   1.000
_cell.length_c   1.000
_cell.angle_alpha   90.00
_cell.angle_beta   90.00
_cell.angle_gamma   90.00
#
_symmetry.space_group_name_H-M   'P 1'
#
loop_
_entity.id
_entity.type
_entity.pdbx_description
1 polymer ?
#
loop_
_entity_poly.entity_id
_entity_poly.type
_entity_poly.pdbx_seq_one_letter_code
_entity_poly.pdbx_strand_id
1 'polypeptide(L)'
;QITMIDMDDICVTNINRQLPALSGNIGKLKTEVMAERVKLINPECVVNIIDDFISPDNQAKYLNRGYDYVIDAIDNVKTKAAMISYCKRNKIKIITIGGAGGQTDPSKIQIADLSKTIQDPLLAKVRSVLRKDFNFTQNPQRKFAVDAVFSSQPLIFPKMGEGCEVSATMNCANGFGAATMITATFGFFAVSRVIDKLLK
;
A
#
# COMPACT_ATOMS: atom_id res chain seq x y z
N GLN A 1 3.13 10.50 -16.93
CA GLN A 1 4.31 9.74 -16.53
C GLN A 1 4.04 8.98 -15.25
N ILE A 2 4.55 7.72 -15.15
CA ILE A 2 4.42 6.86 -13.97
C ILE A 2 5.81 6.36 -13.59
N THR A 3 6.16 6.39 -12.30
CA THR A 3 7.35 5.73 -11.76
C THR A 3 6.91 4.62 -10.80
N MET A 4 7.43 3.42 -11.01
CA MET A 4 7.18 2.25 -10.16
C MET A 4 8.48 1.82 -9.48
N ILE A 5 8.40 1.54 -8.18
CA ILE A 5 9.54 1.11 -7.35
C ILE A 5 9.14 -0.19 -6.66
N ASP A 6 9.69 -1.30 -7.07
CA ASP A 6 9.49 -2.64 -6.51
C ASP A 6 10.54 -3.55 -7.10
N MET A 7 11.20 -4.40 -6.32
CA MET A 7 12.15 -5.40 -6.81
C MET A 7 11.66 -6.83 -6.64
N ASP A 8 10.40 -7.01 -6.25
CA ASP A 8 9.83 -8.34 -6.12
C ASP A 8 9.51 -8.97 -7.48
N ASP A 9 9.72 -10.28 -7.55
CA ASP A 9 9.19 -11.11 -8.62
C ASP A 9 7.72 -11.47 -8.38
N ILE A 10 7.06 -11.85 -9.47
CA ILE A 10 5.71 -12.42 -9.41
C ILE A 10 5.80 -13.87 -8.97
N CYS A 11 5.16 -14.18 -7.84
CA CYS A 11 5.10 -15.53 -7.28
C CYS A 11 3.72 -16.18 -7.49
N VAL A 12 3.67 -17.50 -7.50
CA VAL A 12 2.41 -18.27 -7.56
C VAL A 12 1.44 -17.85 -6.44
N THR A 13 1.96 -17.54 -5.26
CA THR A 13 1.17 -17.08 -4.11
C THR A 13 0.55 -15.70 -4.30
N ASN A 14 0.87 -14.96 -5.37
CA ASN A 14 0.28 -13.66 -5.68
C ASN A 14 -1.00 -13.76 -6.53
N ILE A 15 -1.29 -14.92 -7.15
CA ILE A 15 -2.35 -15.11 -8.14
C ILE A 15 -3.74 -14.72 -7.60
N ASN A 16 -3.99 -14.95 -6.32
CA ASN A 16 -5.28 -14.67 -5.69
C ASN A 16 -5.56 -13.17 -5.44
N ARG A 17 -4.55 -12.28 -5.58
CA ARG A 17 -4.72 -10.87 -5.18
C ARG A 17 -3.96 -9.83 -5.99
N GLN A 18 -3.10 -10.21 -6.92
CA GLN A 18 -2.30 -9.26 -7.71
C GLN A 18 -2.58 -9.44 -9.21
N LEU A 19 -3.02 -8.38 -9.88
CA LEU A 19 -3.39 -8.39 -11.29
C LEU A 19 -2.27 -8.84 -12.26
N PRO A 20 -0.97 -8.53 -12.03
CA PRO A 20 0.10 -9.02 -12.90
C PRO A 20 0.40 -10.51 -12.76
N ALA A 21 -0.10 -11.16 -11.69
CA ALA A 21 0.22 -12.55 -11.37
C ALA A 21 -0.62 -13.53 -12.22
N LEU A 22 -0.26 -13.65 -13.46
CA LEU A 22 -0.77 -14.64 -14.42
C LEU A 22 0.26 -15.76 -14.62
N SER A 23 -0.19 -16.93 -15.06
CA SER A 23 0.66 -18.12 -15.24
C SER A 23 1.92 -17.85 -16.08
N GLY A 24 1.80 -17.07 -17.17
CA GLY A 24 2.92 -16.71 -18.04
C GLY A 24 3.86 -15.61 -17.48
N ASN A 25 3.56 -15.07 -16.30
CA ASN A 25 4.32 -13.98 -15.69
C ASN A 25 5.07 -14.38 -14.41
N ILE A 26 4.90 -15.64 -13.97
CA ILE A 26 5.61 -16.12 -12.78
C ILE A 26 7.12 -16.04 -12.98
N GLY A 27 7.83 -15.49 -12.00
CA GLY A 27 9.29 -15.27 -12.04
C GLY A 27 9.74 -14.01 -12.77
N LYS A 28 8.83 -13.20 -13.35
CA LYS A 28 9.17 -11.90 -13.91
C LYS A 28 9.05 -10.81 -12.85
N LEU A 29 9.81 -9.73 -12.99
CA LEU A 29 9.68 -8.55 -12.12
C LEU A 29 8.27 -7.95 -12.21
N LYS A 30 7.66 -7.64 -11.07
CA LYS A 30 6.31 -7.03 -11.01
C LYS A 30 6.25 -5.71 -11.78
N THR A 31 7.29 -4.90 -11.66
CA THR A 31 7.37 -3.59 -12.32
C THR A 31 7.46 -3.70 -13.83
N GLU A 32 8.19 -4.67 -14.37
CA GLU A 32 8.30 -4.91 -15.82
C GLU A 32 6.95 -5.30 -16.42
N VAL A 33 6.29 -6.32 -15.83
CA VAL A 33 4.98 -6.77 -16.31
C VAL A 33 3.93 -5.66 -16.25
N MET A 34 3.97 -4.82 -15.21
CA MET A 34 3.07 -3.68 -15.11
C MET A 34 3.41 -2.58 -16.11
N ALA A 35 4.69 -2.35 -16.41
CA ALA A 35 5.11 -1.39 -17.43
C ALA A 35 4.65 -1.81 -18.84
N GLU A 36 4.80 -3.09 -19.19
CA GLU A 36 4.25 -3.64 -20.44
C GLU A 36 2.74 -3.41 -20.55
N ARG A 37 2.00 -3.71 -19.46
CA ARG A 37 0.55 -3.46 -19.42
C ARG A 37 0.19 -1.99 -19.60
N VAL A 38 0.91 -1.07 -18.95
CA VAL A 38 0.69 0.39 -19.10
C VAL A 38 0.90 0.81 -20.55
N LYS A 39 1.94 0.31 -21.20
CA LYS A 39 2.23 0.61 -22.61
C LYS A 39 1.20 0.06 -23.57
N LEU A 40 0.59 -1.08 -23.26
CA LEU A 40 -0.54 -1.64 -24.06
C LEU A 40 -1.82 -0.80 -23.91
N ILE A 41 -2.00 -0.11 -22.78
CA ILE A 41 -3.17 0.76 -22.54
C ILE A 41 -2.91 2.16 -23.12
N ASN A 42 -1.73 2.71 -22.88
CA ASN A 42 -1.33 4.03 -23.38
C ASN A 42 0.14 4.00 -23.84
N PRO A 43 0.39 3.83 -25.15
CA PRO A 43 1.75 3.77 -25.70
C PRO A 43 2.60 5.02 -25.40
N GLU A 44 1.96 6.19 -25.29
CA GLU A 44 2.64 7.48 -25.03
C GLU A 44 3.03 7.67 -23.55
N CYS A 45 2.53 6.83 -22.64
CA CYS A 45 2.84 6.97 -21.23
C CYS A 45 4.32 6.70 -20.96
N VAL A 46 5.03 7.66 -20.39
CA VAL A 46 6.41 7.46 -19.92
C VAL A 46 6.37 6.64 -18.63
N VAL A 47 6.97 5.45 -18.65
CA VAL A 47 7.04 4.55 -17.49
C VAL A 47 8.50 4.40 -17.07
N ASN A 48 8.79 4.75 -15.82
CA ASN A 48 10.09 4.55 -15.21
C ASN A 48 10.00 3.38 -14.22
N ILE A 49 10.91 2.45 -14.37
CA ILE A 49 11.06 1.30 -13.45
C ILE A 49 12.29 1.54 -12.58
N ILE A 50 12.14 1.31 -11.30
CA ILE A 50 13.22 1.31 -10.32
C ILE A 50 13.19 -0.05 -9.64
N ASP A 51 14.16 -0.89 -9.99
CA ASP A 51 14.37 -2.22 -9.42
C ASP A 51 15.15 -2.08 -8.11
N ASP A 52 14.43 -1.68 -7.05
CA ASP A 52 14.99 -1.50 -5.70
C ASP A 52 13.85 -1.47 -4.68
N PHE A 53 14.17 -1.71 -3.41
CA PHE A 53 13.28 -1.45 -2.29
C PHE A 53 13.50 -0.05 -1.73
N ILE A 54 12.40 0.66 -1.49
CA ILE A 54 12.48 1.90 -0.73
C ILE A 54 12.71 1.59 0.76
N SER A 55 13.60 2.33 1.38
CA SER A 55 13.96 2.22 2.80
C SER A 55 14.12 3.61 3.43
N PRO A 56 14.19 3.73 4.75
CA PRO A 56 14.51 5.01 5.41
C PRO A 56 15.83 5.63 4.92
N ASP A 57 16.79 4.80 4.53
CA ASP A 57 18.13 5.27 4.16
C ASP A 57 18.20 5.78 2.71
N ASN A 58 17.40 5.22 1.79
CA ASN A 58 17.41 5.58 0.38
C ASN A 58 16.18 6.40 -0.07
N GLN A 59 15.18 6.62 0.78
CA GLN A 59 13.93 7.28 0.43
C GLN A 59 14.14 8.68 -0.18
N ALA A 60 15.14 9.43 0.27
CA ALA A 60 15.44 10.75 -0.28
C ALA A 60 15.86 10.69 -1.76
N LYS A 61 16.66 9.67 -2.14
CA LYS A 61 17.10 9.42 -3.52
C LYS A 61 15.90 9.19 -4.45
N TYR A 62 14.86 8.51 -3.96
CA TYR A 62 13.71 8.11 -4.77
C TYR A 62 12.56 9.10 -4.70
N LEU A 63 12.29 9.72 -3.56
CA LEU A 63 11.13 10.61 -3.39
C LEU A 63 11.41 12.06 -3.78
N ASN A 64 12.68 12.50 -3.83
CA ASN A 64 13.03 13.86 -4.21
C ASN A 64 13.22 14.01 -5.74
N ARG A 65 12.22 13.59 -6.53
CA ARG A 65 12.28 13.62 -8.00
C ARG A 65 11.17 14.47 -8.65
N GLY A 66 10.49 15.30 -7.84
CA GLY A 66 9.46 16.20 -8.35
C GLY A 66 8.15 15.51 -8.71
N TYR A 67 7.78 14.45 -8.01
CA TYR A 67 6.49 13.77 -8.22
C TYR A 67 5.31 14.66 -7.81
N ASP A 68 4.26 14.70 -8.63
CA ASP A 68 3.00 15.37 -8.31
C ASP A 68 2.29 14.70 -7.16
N TYR A 69 2.41 13.37 -7.07
CA TYR A 69 1.78 12.55 -6.03
C TYR A 69 2.50 11.21 -5.82
N VAL A 70 2.54 10.74 -4.59
CA VAL A 70 3.08 9.44 -4.20
C VAL A 70 1.95 8.54 -3.71
N ILE A 71 1.88 7.31 -4.22
CA ILE A 71 1.00 6.24 -3.72
C ILE A 71 1.86 5.23 -2.99
N ASP A 72 1.62 5.09 -1.69
CA ASP A 72 2.33 4.16 -0.82
C ASP A 72 1.50 2.89 -0.59
N ALA A 73 1.91 1.79 -1.22
CA ALA A 73 1.32 0.46 -1.08
C ALA A 73 2.23 -0.54 -0.33
N ILE A 74 3.25 -0.05 0.37
CA ILE A 74 4.21 -0.87 1.12
C ILE A 74 3.53 -1.48 2.35
N ASP A 75 3.89 -2.70 2.73
CA ASP A 75 3.39 -3.39 3.93
C ASP A 75 4.34 -3.31 5.14
N ASN A 76 5.59 -2.90 4.93
CA ASN A 76 6.55 -2.70 6.02
C ASN A 76 6.25 -1.43 6.81
N VAL A 77 5.90 -1.58 8.09
CA VAL A 77 5.49 -0.49 9.00
C VAL A 77 6.55 0.61 9.13
N LYS A 78 7.83 0.24 9.29
CA LYS A 78 8.91 1.20 9.51
C LYS A 78 9.16 2.05 8.26
N THR A 79 9.27 1.39 7.12
CA THR A 79 9.47 2.06 5.83
C THR A 79 8.28 2.95 5.47
N LYS A 80 7.05 2.44 5.62
CA LYS A 80 5.82 3.20 5.39
C LYS A 80 5.75 4.46 6.27
N ALA A 81 6.04 4.35 7.56
CA ALA A 81 6.05 5.50 8.47
C ALA A 81 7.14 6.52 8.11
N ALA A 82 8.36 6.07 7.79
CA ALA A 82 9.45 6.93 7.37
C ALA A 82 9.11 7.69 6.08
N MET A 83 8.55 6.99 5.08
CA MET A 83 8.15 7.55 3.79
C MET A 83 7.04 8.60 3.96
N ILE A 84 6.01 8.33 4.76
CA ILE A 84 4.96 9.29 5.10
C ILE A 84 5.55 10.54 5.76
N SER A 85 6.44 10.35 6.76
CA SER A 85 7.11 11.46 7.45
C SER A 85 7.97 12.29 6.50
N TYR A 86 8.75 11.62 5.64
CA TYR A 86 9.58 12.28 4.64
C TYR A 86 8.73 13.13 3.68
N CYS A 87 7.69 12.56 3.10
CA CYS A 87 6.78 13.27 2.19
C CYS A 87 6.14 14.49 2.87
N LYS A 88 5.68 14.34 4.12
CA LYS A 88 5.09 15.46 4.88
C LYS A 88 6.08 16.59 5.11
N ARG A 89 7.31 16.29 5.51
CA ARG A 89 8.35 17.30 5.76
C ARG A 89 8.75 18.05 4.49
N ASN A 90 8.76 17.35 3.36
CA ASN A 90 9.17 17.91 2.06
C ASN A 90 7.98 18.39 1.21
N LYS A 91 6.77 18.47 1.77
CA LYS A 91 5.54 18.93 1.10
C LYS A 91 5.18 18.11 -0.15
N ILE A 92 5.59 16.85 -0.20
CA ILE A 92 5.23 15.90 -1.25
C ILE A 92 3.85 15.34 -0.91
N LYS A 93 2.91 15.40 -1.85
CA LYS A 93 1.57 14.81 -1.66
C LYS A 93 1.69 13.29 -1.64
N ILE A 94 1.05 12.66 -0.64
CA ILE A 94 1.07 11.21 -0.46
C ILE A 94 -0.30 10.69 -0.03
N ILE A 95 -0.68 9.52 -0.56
CA ILE A 95 -1.75 8.67 -0.05
C ILE A 95 -1.16 7.32 0.35
N THR A 96 -1.56 6.79 1.48
CA THR A 96 -1.11 5.49 1.97
C THR A 96 -2.23 4.46 1.91
N ILE A 97 -1.89 3.21 1.62
CA ILE A 97 -2.83 2.10 1.53
C ILE A 97 -2.64 1.18 2.74
N GLY A 98 -3.74 0.79 3.34
CA GLY A 98 -3.79 -0.14 4.47
C GLY A 98 -3.61 -1.60 4.08
N GLY A 99 -3.77 -2.49 5.06
CA GLY A 99 -3.70 -3.93 4.87
C GLY A 99 -4.98 -4.50 4.28
N ALA A 100 -4.85 -5.37 3.27
CA ALA A 100 -5.99 -6.03 2.60
C ALA A 100 -6.29 -7.44 3.13
N GLY A 101 -5.48 -7.95 4.06
CA GLY A 101 -5.63 -9.30 4.59
C GLY A 101 -6.86 -9.46 5.48
N GLY A 102 -7.53 -10.62 5.42
CA GLY A 102 -8.70 -10.94 6.25
C GLY A 102 -9.96 -10.14 5.93
N GLN A 103 -10.07 -9.59 4.73
CA GLN A 103 -11.20 -8.78 4.28
C GLN A 103 -11.83 -9.40 3.03
N THR A 104 -13.17 -9.29 2.92
CA THR A 104 -13.95 -9.88 1.85
C THR A 104 -15.01 -8.94 1.27
N ASP A 105 -15.36 -7.86 1.98
CA ASP A 105 -16.39 -6.91 1.59
C ASP A 105 -15.77 -5.61 1.05
N PRO A 106 -15.72 -5.43 -0.29
CA PRO A 106 -15.18 -4.21 -0.88
C PRO A 106 -16.04 -2.96 -0.60
N SER A 107 -17.32 -3.12 -0.22
CA SER A 107 -18.20 -1.99 0.10
C SER A 107 -17.80 -1.26 1.40
N LYS A 108 -16.95 -1.88 2.22
CA LYS A 108 -16.43 -1.32 3.47
C LYS A 108 -15.15 -0.50 3.27
N ILE A 109 -14.66 -0.43 2.04
CA ILE A 109 -13.46 0.34 1.70
C ILE A 109 -13.80 1.83 1.67
N GLN A 110 -12.94 2.63 2.27
CA GLN A 110 -13.12 4.07 2.38
C GLN A 110 -11.79 4.82 2.43
N ILE A 111 -11.87 6.14 2.25
CA ILE A 111 -10.74 7.05 2.39
C ILE A 111 -11.00 7.97 3.58
N ALA A 112 -10.01 8.06 4.47
CA ALA A 112 -10.02 9.03 5.55
C ALA A 112 -8.60 9.54 5.84
N ASP A 113 -8.50 10.55 6.70
CA ASP A 113 -7.18 10.91 7.27
C ASP A 113 -6.59 9.72 8.03
N LEU A 114 -5.30 9.46 7.85
CA LEU A 114 -4.61 8.34 8.49
C LEU A 114 -4.81 8.31 10.01
N SER A 115 -4.94 9.48 10.67
CA SER A 115 -5.20 9.56 12.11
C SER A 115 -6.56 9.00 12.53
N LYS A 116 -7.50 8.84 11.58
CA LYS A 116 -8.89 8.43 11.80
C LYS A 116 -9.22 7.03 11.28
N THR A 117 -8.25 6.32 10.71
CA THR A 117 -8.47 4.96 10.22
C THR A 117 -8.75 3.98 11.36
N ILE A 118 -9.63 3.01 11.11
CA ILE A 118 -10.08 1.98 12.06
C ILE A 118 -9.92 0.59 11.44
N GLN A 119 -10.02 -0.46 12.24
CA GLN A 119 -10.04 -1.88 11.81
C GLN A 119 -8.85 -2.32 10.92
N ASP A 120 -7.76 -1.56 10.90
CA ASP A 120 -6.57 -1.83 10.10
C ASP A 120 -5.33 -1.91 11.01
N PRO A 121 -4.82 -3.12 11.28
CA PRO A 121 -3.65 -3.31 12.14
C PRO A 121 -2.36 -2.73 11.59
N LEU A 122 -2.18 -2.73 10.24
CA LEU A 122 -1.01 -2.14 9.60
C LEU A 122 -0.98 -0.63 9.86
N LEU A 123 -2.07 0.06 9.52
CA LEU A 123 -2.17 1.52 9.74
C LEU A 123 -2.18 1.89 11.22
N ALA A 124 -2.70 1.03 12.11
CA ALA A 124 -2.61 1.25 13.57
C ALA A 124 -1.16 1.27 14.04
N LYS A 125 -0.33 0.31 13.60
CA LYS A 125 1.11 0.27 13.89
C LYS A 125 1.83 1.48 13.28
N VAL A 126 1.50 1.85 12.03
CA VAL A 126 2.07 3.03 11.36
C VAL A 126 1.76 4.30 12.16
N ARG A 127 0.51 4.52 12.60
CA ARG A 127 0.15 5.66 13.46
C ARG A 127 0.96 5.70 14.76
N SER A 128 1.16 4.54 15.38
CA SER A 128 1.97 4.43 16.61
C SER A 128 3.41 4.87 16.37
N VAL A 129 4.05 4.37 15.31
CA VAL A 129 5.43 4.75 14.93
C VAL A 129 5.52 6.23 14.56
N LEU A 130 4.57 6.76 13.77
CA LEU A 130 4.54 8.18 13.41
C LEU A 130 4.47 9.11 14.64
N ARG A 131 3.67 8.72 15.65
CA ARG A 131 3.57 9.48 16.89
C ARG A 131 4.83 9.37 17.75
N LYS A 132 5.38 8.16 17.86
CA LYS A 132 6.54 7.87 18.71
C LYS A 132 7.84 8.44 18.15
N ASP A 133 8.09 8.19 16.85
CA ASP A 133 9.43 8.37 16.29
C ASP A 133 9.52 9.59 15.34
N PHE A 134 8.37 10.14 14.88
CA PHE A 134 8.33 11.20 13.87
C PHE A 134 7.58 12.47 14.30
N ASN A 135 7.25 12.59 15.60
CA ASN A 135 6.60 13.77 16.20
C ASN A 135 5.24 14.13 15.60
N PHE A 136 4.49 13.13 15.10
CA PHE A 136 3.10 13.35 14.73
C PHE A 136 2.23 13.57 15.96
N THR A 137 1.17 14.37 15.80
CA THR A 137 0.32 14.79 16.93
C THR A 137 -0.25 13.60 17.70
N GLN A 138 -0.18 13.67 19.03
CA GLN A 138 -0.85 12.75 19.95
C GLN A 138 -2.33 13.09 20.16
N ASN A 139 -2.72 14.35 19.84
CA ASN A 139 -4.10 14.80 20.01
C ASN A 139 -5.03 14.08 19.03
N PRO A 140 -6.01 13.30 19.50
CA PRO A 140 -6.92 12.54 18.66
C PRO A 140 -7.84 13.41 17.79
N GLN A 141 -8.03 14.67 18.14
CA GLN A 141 -8.85 15.61 17.35
C GLN A 141 -8.09 16.18 16.15
N ARG A 142 -6.77 16.18 16.19
CA ARG A 142 -5.94 16.71 15.10
C ARG A 142 -5.69 15.66 14.04
N LYS A 143 -5.78 16.08 12.76
CA LYS A 143 -5.48 15.24 11.59
C LYS A 143 -3.96 15.17 11.34
N PHE A 144 -3.51 14.09 10.73
CA PHE A 144 -2.17 13.98 10.18
C PHE A 144 -2.03 14.69 8.83
N ALA A 145 -3.15 15.01 8.19
CA ALA A 145 -3.22 15.52 6.82
C ALA A 145 -2.51 14.59 5.82
N VAL A 146 -2.77 13.31 5.95
CA VAL A 146 -2.35 12.23 5.06
C VAL A 146 -3.58 11.39 4.75
N ASP A 147 -3.97 11.32 3.49
CA ASP A 147 -5.07 10.47 3.06
C ASP A 147 -4.66 8.99 3.16
N ALA A 148 -5.56 8.14 3.63
CA ALA A 148 -5.36 6.70 3.73
C ALA A 148 -6.56 5.93 3.19
N VAL A 149 -6.30 4.91 2.38
CA VAL A 149 -7.31 3.93 1.94
C VAL A 149 -7.28 2.76 2.92
N PHE A 150 -8.43 2.37 3.45
CA PHE A 150 -8.57 1.26 4.38
C PHE A 150 -9.97 0.67 4.33
N SER A 151 -10.16 -0.51 4.91
CA SER A 151 -11.49 -1.08 5.13
C SER A 151 -11.93 -0.93 6.58
N SER A 152 -13.19 -0.57 6.78
CA SER A 152 -13.83 -0.59 8.10
C SER A 152 -14.36 -1.97 8.51
N GLN A 153 -14.18 -2.99 7.66
CA GLN A 153 -14.57 -4.35 7.95
C GLN A 153 -13.69 -4.90 9.09
N PRO A 154 -14.27 -5.49 10.14
CA PRO A 154 -13.51 -6.29 11.10
C PRO A 154 -12.81 -7.45 10.38
N LEU A 155 -11.58 -7.75 10.79
CA LEU A 155 -10.80 -8.82 10.16
C LEU A 155 -11.46 -10.19 10.40
N ILE A 156 -11.53 -10.97 9.34
CA ILE A 156 -12.00 -12.36 9.39
C ILE A 156 -10.76 -13.25 9.55
N PHE A 157 -10.68 -13.94 10.65
CA PHE A 157 -9.62 -14.93 10.90
C PHE A 157 -10.04 -16.30 10.38
N PRO A 158 -9.12 -17.11 9.82
CA PRO A 158 -9.40 -18.48 9.45
C PRO A 158 -9.93 -19.26 10.67
N LYS A 159 -10.95 -20.10 10.46
CA LYS A 159 -11.36 -21.05 11.49
C LYS A 159 -10.23 -22.05 11.70
N MET A 160 -9.75 -22.17 12.91
CA MET A 160 -8.71 -23.12 13.27
C MET A 160 -9.25 -24.55 13.16
N GLY A 161 -8.58 -25.40 12.38
CA GLY A 161 -8.71 -26.86 12.53
C GLY A 161 -8.04 -27.28 13.84
N GLU A 162 -8.59 -28.28 14.51
CA GLU A 162 -7.99 -28.85 15.70
C GLU A 162 -6.55 -29.27 15.40
N GLY A 163 -5.57 -28.70 16.10
CA GLY A 163 -4.14 -29.11 16.03
C GLY A 163 -3.13 -28.11 15.46
N CYS A 164 -3.50 -26.89 15.06
CA CYS A 164 -2.53 -25.88 14.62
C CYS A 164 -2.26 -24.83 15.69
N GLU A 165 -1.03 -24.78 16.19
CA GLU A 165 -0.55 -23.63 16.99
C GLU A 165 -0.48 -22.36 16.15
N VAL A 166 -1.15 -21.31 16.60
CA VAL A 166 -1.11 -20.00 15.93
C VAL A 166 0.21 -19.32 16.25
N SER A 167 1.06 -19.13 15.27
CA SER A 167 2.09 -18.10 15.41
C SER A 167 1.40 -16.73 15.39
N ALA A 168 1.69 -15.88 16.37
CA ALA A 168 1.08 -14.56 16.55
C ALA A 168 1.44 -13.56 15.43
N THR A 169 2.11 -13.97 14.35
CA THR A 169 2.52 -13.13 13.23
C THR A 169 1.52 -13.23 12.09
N MET A 170 0.90 -12.09 11.75
CA MET A 170 0.05 -11.93 10.58
C MET A 170 0.92 -11.97 9.30
N ASN A 171 1.13 -13.15 8.75
CA ASN A 171 1.79 -13.32 7.45
C ASN A 171 0.97 -14.25 6.55
N CYS A 172 1.27 -14.23 5.26
CA CYS A 172 0.56 -15.06 4.28
C CYS A 172 0.70 -16.57 4.55
N ALA A 173 1.74 -17.00 5.27
CA ALA A 173 1.96 -18.40 5.63
C ALA A 173 0.93 -18.92 6.63
N ASN A 174 0.30 -18.05 7.42
CA ASN A 174 -0.69 -18.41 8.44
C ASN A 174 -2.14 -18.36 7.93
N GLY A 175 -2.37 -18.43 6.62
CA GLY A 175 -3.71 -18.44 6.03
C GLY A 175 -4.46 -17.10 6.09
N PHE A 176 -3.80 -16.02 6.47
CA PHE A 176 -4.38 -14.68 6.50
C PHE A 176 -4.32 -14.06 5.08
N GLY A 177 -5.17 -14.58 4.19
CA GLY A 177 -5.18 -14.23 2.77
C GLY A 177 -5.79 -12.88 2.47
N ALA A 178 -5.45 -12.36 1.29
CA ALA A 178 -6.12 -11.24 0.65
C ALA A 178 -6.70 -11.69 -0.68
N ALA A 179 -7.71 -10.98 -1.18
CA ALA A 179 -8.38 -11.30 -2.45
C ALA A 179 -8.36 -10.10 -3.39
N THR A 180 -8.36 -10.38 -4.70
CA THR A 180 -8.29 -9.35 -5.75
C THR A 180 -9.36 -8.28 -5.61
N MET A 181 -10.61 -8.64 -5.22
CA MET A 181 -11.69 -7.66 -5.06
C MET A 181 -11.38 -6.63 -3.97
N ILE A 182 -10.52 -6.94 -3.00
CA ILE A 182 -10.09 -5.97 -1.99
C ILE A 182 -8.87 -5.19 -2.47
N THR A 183 -7.80 -5.87 -2.90
CA THR A 183 -6.57 -5.20 -3.31
C THR A 183 -6.76 -4.28 -4.50
N ALA A 184 -7.51 -4.71 -5.52
CA ALA A 184 -7.81 -3.88 -6.68
C ALA A 184 -8.68 -2.67 -6.31
N THR A 185 -9.70 -2.86 -5.46
CA THR A 185 -10.56 -1.76 -5.02
C THR A 185 -9.77 -0.74 -4.17
N PHE A 186 -8.84 -1.18 -3.33
CA PHE A 186 -7.91 -0.27 -2.64
C PHE A 186 -7.14 0.60 -3.64
N GLY A 187 -6.61 -0.01 -4.71
CA GLY A 187 -5.92 0.71 -5.79
C GLY A 187 -6.82 1.73 -6.49
N PHE A 188 -8.06 1.34 -6.85
CA PHE A 188 -9.01 2.25 -7.49
C PHE A 188 -9.38 3.44 -6.61
N PHE A 189 -9.62 3.22 -5.31
CA PHE A 189 -9.88 4.31 -4.36
C PHE A 189 -8.69 5.26 -4.24
N ALA A 190 -7.46 4.72 -4.16
CA ALA A 190 -6.26 5.54 -4.10
C ALA A 190 -6.11 6.40 -5.36
N VAL A 191 -6.23 5.80 -6.55
CA VAL A 191 -6.11 6.51 -7.82
C VAL A 191 -7.20 7.55 -8.00
N SER A 192 -8.46 7.23 -7.68
CA SER A 192 -9.58 8.18 -7.70
C SER A 192 -9.27 9.42 -6.84
N ARG A 193 -8.75 9.21 -5.62
CA ARG A 193 -8.38 10.30 -4.73
C ARG A 193 -7.23 11.14 -5.27
N VAL A 194 -6.22 10.48 -5.86
CA VAL A 194 -5.08 11.18 -6.49
C VAL A 194 -5.55 12.06 -7.64
N ILE A 195 -6.36 11.53 -8.55
CA ILE A 195 -6.93 12.28 -9.68
C ILE A 195 -7.74 13.50 -9.19
N ASP A 196 -8.64 13.30 -8.20
CA ASP A 196 -9.42 14.41 -7.61
C ASP A 196 -8.53 15.53 -7.03
N LYS A 197 -7.37 15.17 -6.48
CA LYS A 197 -6.39 16.13 -5.93
C LYS A 197 -5.49 16.80 -6.96
N LEU A 198 -5.28 16.16 -8.12
CA LEU A 198 -4.47 16.72 -9.20
C LEU A 198 -5.28 17.67 -10.11
N LEU A 199 -6.59 17.44 -10.20
CA LEU A 199 -7.50 18.26 -11.03
C LEU A 199 -8.01 19.54 -10.32
N LYS A 200 -7.73 19.69 -9.04
CA LYS A 200 -8.05 20.87 -8.21
C LYS A 200 -6.87 21.79 -8.02
#